data_2f8fe77cd92dd5cc5d3ca7ee4bb2c3b2
#
_entry.id   2f8fe77cd92dd5cc5d3ca7ee4bb2c3b2
#
_cell.length_a   1.000
_cell.length_b   1.000
_cell.length_c   1.000
_cell.angle_alpha   90.00
_cell.angle_beta   90.00
_cell.angle_gamma   90.00
#
_symmetry.space_group_name_H-M   'P 1'
#
loop_
_entity.id
_entity.type
_entity.pdbx_description
1 polymer ?
#
loop_
_entity_poly.entity_id
_entity_poly.type
_entity_poly.pdbx_seq_one_letter_code
_entity_poly.pdbx_strand_id
1 'polypeptide(L)'
;TGKSCITRLLYFELGKEEILSGYPEIESEYRNFAKKSNGESGIFTDNTKVSLEVLYKGTKFKIVRTINSHQVFFVDEGDNEVEVGIERLNMVSSKIDLYMQKQIYEISKNQKSILNLVDTFNSVEIEEINDELEGYKSEILKINLDNDGLKKSVSQKRVIELKIEDLRRKESKLTNKSIKQIFES
;
A
#
# COMPACT_ATOMS: atom_id res chain seq x y z
N THR A 1 7.64 35.09 7.80
CA THR A 1 8.78 34.56 8.56
C THR A 1 9.57 33.56 7.71
N GLY A 2 10.90 33.52 7.84
CA GLY A 2 11.77 32.66 7.02
C GLY A 2 11.43 31.15 7.09
N LYS A 3 10.87 30.67 8.21
CA LYS A 3 10.49 29.26 8.39
C LYS A 3 9.43 28.80 7.37
N SER A 4 8.38 29.58 7.17
CA SER A 4 7.33 29.26 6.18
C SER A 4 7.86 29.27 4.74
N CYS A 5 8.84 30.14 4.46
CA CYS A 5 9.50 30.18 3.17
C CYS A 5 10.28 28.88 2.90
N ILE A 6 11.07 28.41 3.86
CA ILE A 6 11.84 27.15 3.74
C ILE A 6 10.89 25.98 3.51
N THR A 7 9.80 25.86 4.27
CA THR A 7 8.84 24.78 4.07
C THR A 7 8.22 24.80 2.67
N ARG A 8 7.88 25.98 2.14
CA ARG A 8 7.35 26.12 0.77
C ARG A 8 8.37 25.73 -0.30
N LEU A 9 9.64 26.08 -0.09
CA LEU A 9 10.74 25.65 -0.97
C LEU A 9 10.91 24.12 -0.95
N LEU A 10 10.79 23.48 0.21
CA LEU A 10 10.84 22.03 0.32
C LEU A 10 9.67 21.36 -0.39
N TYR A 11 8.44 21.90 -0.29
CA TYR A 11 7.30 21.40 -1.08
C TYR A 11 7.58 21.46 -2.58
N PHE A 12 8.13 22.57 -3.05
CA PHE A 12 8.54 22.73 -4.43
C PHE A 12 9.60 21.70 -4.81
N GLU A 13 10.71 21.63 -4.07
CA GLU A 13 11.87 20.80 -4.42
C GLU A 13 11.55 19.31 -4.41
N LEU A 14 10.69 18.86 -3.48
CA LEU A 14 10.30 17.45 -3.35
C LEU A 14 9.10 17.06 -4.24
N GLY A 15 8.55 17.99 -5.02
CA GLY A 15 7.41 17.73 -5.90
C GLY A 15 6.12 17.38 -5.15
N LYS A 16 5.92 17.93 -3.95
CA LYS A 16 4.80 17.59 -3.06
C LYS A 16 3.65 18.63 -3.08
N GLU A 17 3.60 19.49 -4.07
CA GLU A 17 2.59 20.54 -4.16
C GLU A 17 1.16 20.00 -4.25
N GLU A 18 0.98 18.82 -4.83
CA GLU A 18 -0.34 18.18 -4.97
C GLU A 18 -1.00 17.88 -3.61
N ILE A 19 -0.19 17.65 -2.56
CA ILE A 19 -0.71 17.42 -1.20
C ILE A 19 -1.48 18.64 -0.68
N LEU A 20 -1.17 19.83 -1.17
CA LEU A 20 -1.82 21.07 -0.75
C LEU A 20 -3.23 21.24 -1.35
N SER A 21 -3.62 20.46 -2.35
CA SER A 21 -4.94 20.53 -2.99
C SER A 21 -6.10 20.27 -2.00
N GLY A 22 -5.84 19.51 -0.93
CA GLY A 22 -6.78 19.29 0.17
C GLY A 22 -7.00 20.51 1.09
N TYR A 23 -6.23 21.60 0.91
CA TYR A 23 -6.23 22.79 1.78
C TYR A 23 -6.25 24.07 0.93
N PRO A 24 -7.42 24.53 0.43
CA PRO A 24 -7.52 25.59 -0.57
C PRO A 24 -6.82 26.90 -0.21
N GLU A 25 -6.89 27.32 1.06
CA GLU A 25 -6.22 28.55 1.51
C GLU A 25 -4.69 28.41 1.45
N ILE A 26 -4.18 27.26 1.88
CA ILE A 26 -2.74 26.97 1.91
C ILE A 26 -2.22 26.83 0.49
N GLU A 27 -2.97 26.16 -0.38
CA GLU A 27 -2.66 26.03 -1.80
C GLU A 27 -2.59 27.39 -2.48
N SER A 28 -3.57 28.27 -2.22
CA SER A 28 -3.58 29.64 -2.75
C SER A 28 -2.36 30.44 -2.29
N GLU A 29 -2.03 30.39 -0.98
CA GLU A 29 -0.83 31.03 -0.45
C GLU A 29 0.46 30.47 -1.05
N TYR A 30 0.51 29.16 -1.27
CA TYR A 30 1.66 28.52 -1.92
C TYR A 30 1.79 28.97 -3.37
N ARG A 31 0.68 28.99 -4.13
CA ARG A 31 0.67 29.45 -5.53
C ARG A 31 1.13 30.88 -5.67
N ASN A 32 0.65 31.77 -4.78
CA ASN A 32 1.07 33.18 -4.76
C ASN A 32 2.56 33.33 -4.40
N PHE A 33 3.08 32.45 -3.55
CA PHE A 33 4.51 32.40 -3.23
C PHE A 33 5.35 31.91 -4.40
N ALA A 34 4.90 30.86 -5.10
CA ALA A 34 5.68 30.15 -6.11
C ALA A 34 5.67 30.87 -7.46
N LYS A 35 4.52 31.34 -7.93
CA LYS A 35 4.35 31.83 -9.30
C LYS A 35 4.28 33.34 -9.37
N LYS A 36 4.93 33.87 -10.42
CA LYS A 36 4.73 35.23 -10.91
C LYS A 36 3.40 35.25 -11.68
N SER A 37 2.37 35.87 -11.14
CA SER A 37 1.11 36.08 -11.83
C SER A 37 1.03 37.53 -12.28
N ASN A 38 0.90 37.79 -13.58
CA ASN A 38 0.51 39.05 -14.23
C ASN A 38 0.86 40.36 -13.46
N GLY A 39 2.15 40.55 -13.12
CA GLY A 39 2.64 41.76 -12.46
C GLY A 39 2.81 41.66 -10.95
N GLU A 40 2.40 40.59 -10.29
CA GLU A 40 2.69 40.32 -8.89
C GLU A 40 3.87 39.36 -8.74
N SER A 41 4.69 39.61 -7.72
CA SER A 41 5.99 38.97 -7.52
C SER A 41 5.88 37.68 -6.72
N GLY A 42 5.76 36.54 -7.39
CA GLY A 42 6.21 35.27 -6.82
C GLY A 42 7.74 35.26 -6.71
N ILE A 43 8.30 34.38 -5.86
CA ILE A 43 9.75 34.29 -5.68
C ILE A 43 10.43 33.51 -6.82
N PHE A 44 9.71 32.67 -7.55
CA PHE A 44 10.26 31.89 -8.65
C PHE A 44 10.20 32.68 -9.96
N THR A 45 11.38 32.82 -10.55
CA THR A 45 11.57 33.31 -11.92
C THR A 45 12.10 32.17 -12.78
N ASP A 46 12.12 32.37 -14.11
CA ASP A 46 12.67 31.37 -15.04
C ASP A 46 14.10 30.94 -14.73
N ASN A 47 14.85 31.81 -14.04
CA ASN A 47 16.24 31.56 -13.64
C ASN A 47 16.37 31.03 -12.20
N THR A 48 15.26 30.90 -11.48
CA THR A 48 15.32 30.42 -10.09
C THR A 48 15.65 28.94 -10.09
N LYS A 49 16.73 28.59 -9.41
CA LYS A 49 17.19 27.23 -9.20
C LYS A 49 17.19 26.96 -7.69
N VAL A 50 16.46 25.94 -7.27
CA VAL A 50 16.47 25.43 -5.90
C VAL A 50 17.30 24.16 -5.89
N SER A 51 18.07 23.93 -4.84
CA SER A 51 18.87 22.72 -4.69
C SER A 51 18.75 22.22 -3.25
N LEU A 52 18.49 20.94 -3.10
CA LEU A 52 18.36 20.23 -1.83
C LEU A 52 19.28 19.02 -1.80
N GLU A 53 20.11 18.91 -0.76
CA GLU A 53 20.87 17.70 -0.49
C GLU A 53 20.17 16.85 0.56
N VAL A 54 20.00 15.56 0.27
CA VAL A 54 19.33 14.61 1.13
C VAL A 54 20.24 13.40 1.35
N LEU A 55 20.39 13.01 2.61
CA LEU A 55 21.03 11.75 2.98
C LEU A 55 19.96 10.69 3.25
N TYR A 56 19.91 9.66 2.43
CA TYR A 56 18.96 8.57 2.57
C TYR A 56 19.68 7.22 2.61
N LYS A 57 19.53 6.48 3.71
CA LYS A 57 20.22 5.19 3.93
C LYS A 57 21.72 5.22 3.66
N GLY A 58 22.40 6.30 4.10
CA GLY A 58 23.83 6.49 3.89
C GLY A 58 24.23 6.97 2.49
N THR A 59 23.28 7.12 1.59
CA THR A 59 23.50 7.60 0.22
C THR A 59 23.11 9.06 0.12
N LYS A 60 24.01 9.90 -0.43
CA LYS A 60 23.78 11.33 -0.63
C LYS A 60 23.15 11.56 -2.00
N PHE A 61 22.02 12.24 -2.02
CA PHE A 61 21.33 12.69 -3.22
C PHE A 61 21.31 14.21 -3.26
N LYS A 62 21.43 14.77 -4.46
CA LYS A 62 21.20 16.18 -4.72
C LYS A 62 20.03 16.31 -5.66
N ILE A 63 19.02 17.02 -5.23
CA ILE A 63 17.84 17.32 -6.00
C ILE A 63 17.99 18.76 -6.48
N VAL A 64 17.71 19.00 -7.74
CA VAL A 64 17.80 20.33 -8.35
C VAL A 64 16.56 20.58 -9.15
N ARG A 65 15.82 21.64 -8.78
CA ARG A 65 14.59 22.01 -9.46
C ARG A 65 14.58 23.45 -9.94
N THR A 66 14.11 23.62 -11.15
CA THR A 66 13.71 24.90 -11.73
C THR A 66 12.21 24.86 -12.02
N ILE A 67 11.62 25.94 -12.51
CA ILE A 67 10.21 25.93 -12.94
C ILE A 67 9.97 24.89 -14.06
N ASN A 68 10.97 24.68 -14.92
CA ASN A 68 10.84 23.89 -16.15
C ASN A 68 11.54 22.52 -16.09
N SER A 69 12.33 22.25 -15.04
CA SER A 69 13.10 21.01 -14.94
C SER A 69 13.21 20.52 -13.50
N HIS A 70 13.27 19.21 -13.35
CA HIS A 70 13.49 18.54 -12.08
C HIS A 70 14.51 17.42 -12.30
N GLN A 71 15.67 17.53 -11.67
CA GLN A 71 16.80 16.63 -11.84
C GLN A 71 17.22 16.07 -10.49
N VAL A 72 17.66 14.83 -10.48
CA VAL A 72 18.16 14.14 -9.28
C VAL A 72 19.54 13.60 -9.59
N PHE A 73 20.47 13.84 -8.69
CA PHE A 73 21.84 13.38 -8.79
C PHE A 73 22.16 12.50 -7.59
N PHE A 74 22.85 11.42 -7.85
CA PHE A 74 23.58 10.67 -6.84
C PHE A 74 24.93 11.39 -6.64
N VAL A 75 25.33 11.56 -5.39
CA VAL A 75 26.62 12.19 -5.04
C VAL A 75 27.48 11.13 -4.37
N ASP A 76 28.61 10.82 -4.99
CA ASP A 76 29.58 9.85 -4.47
C ASP A 76 30.46 10.43 -3.34
N GLU A 77 31.34 9.61 -2.76
CA GLU A 77 32.29 10.02 -1.71
C GLU A 77 33.30 11.08 -2.19
N GLY A 78 33.49 11.22 -3.48
CA GLY A 78 34.36 12.22 -4.10
C GLY A 78 33.62 13.49 -4.53
N ASP A 79 32.35 13.68 -4.09
CA ASP A 79 31.45 14.76 -4.51
C ASP A 79 31.18 14.83 -6.03
N ASN A 80 31.39 13.71 -6.76
CA ASN A 80 30.99 13.65 -8.16
C ASN A 80 29.48 13.44 -8.26
N GLU A 81 28.84 14.20 -9.14
CA GLU A 81 27.37 14.16 -9.35
C GLU A 81 27.04 13.29 -10.58
N VAL A 82 26.26 12.26 -10.41
CA VAL A 82 25.76 11.40 -11.49
C VAL A 82 24.25 11.56 -11.56
N GLU A 83 23.72 12.05 -12.67
CA GLU A 83 22.27 12.19 -12.86
C GLU A 83 21.60 10.82 -12.85
N VAL A 84 20.52 10.68 -12.07
CA VAL A 84 19.73 9.47 -11.93
C VAL A 84 18.27 9.75 -12.29
N GLY A 85 17.50 8.68 -12.54
CA GLY A 85 16.10 8.83 -12.93
C GLY A 85 15.23 9.48 -11.84
N ILE A 86 14.18 10.15 -12.27
CA ILE A 86 13.21 10.85 -11.41
C ILE A 86 12.50 9.90 -10.42
N GLU A 87 12.47 8.59 -10.70
CA GLU A 87 11.92 7.57 -9.79
C GLU A 87 12.63 7.56 -8.44
N ARG A 88 13.91 7.95 -8.42
CA ARG A 88 14.71 8.09 -7.20
C ARG A 88 14.20 9.23 -6.32
N LEU A 89 13.71 10.31 -6.92
CA LEU A 89 13.04 11.38 -6.17
C LEU A 89 11.79 10.84 -5.45
N ASN A 90 10.95 10.09 -6.14
CA ASN A 90 9.73 9.53 -5.54
C ASN A 90 10.07 8.62 -4.36
N MET A 91 11.13 7.82 -4.48
CA MET A 91 11.61 6.95 -3.39
C MET A 91 12.05 7.75 -2.15
N VAL A 92 12.77 8.86 -2.35
CA VAL A 92 13.24 9.71 -1.25
C VAL A 92 12.10 10.57 -0.71
N SER A 93 11.34 11.22 -1.58
CA SER A 93 10.27 12.14 -1.18
C SER A 93 9.13 11.44 -0.45
N SER A 94 8.81 10.19 -0.80
CA SER A 94 7.78 9.41 -0.11
C SER A 94 8.06 9.16 1.37
N LYS A 95 9.32 9.27 1.78
CA LYS A 95 9.75 9.07 3.18
C LYS A 95 9.90 10.37 3.97
N ILE A 96 9.60 11.50 3.36
CA ILE A 96 9.71 12.83 4.00
C ILE A 96 8.31 13.41 4.14
N ASP A 97 7.80 13.51 5.35
CA ASP A 97 6.55 14.19 5.63
C ASP A 97 6.77 15.67 5.89
N LEU A 98 6.05 16.50 5.16
CA LEU A 98 6.09 17.95 5.27
C LEU A 98 4.73 18.48 5.68
N TYR A 99 4.72 19.36 6.68
CA TYR A 99 3.50 20.02 7.15
C TYR A 99 3.74 21.52 7.30
N MET A 100 2.91 22.32 6.67
CA MET A 100 2.86 23.76 6.93
C MET A 100 2.18 24.02 8.27
N GLN A 101 2.53 25.10 8.95
CA GLN A 101 1.95 25.44 10.25
C GLN A 101 0.40 25.53 10.20
N LYS A 102 -0.15 26.14 9.15
CA LYS A 102 -1.61 26.21 8.96
C LYS A 102 -2.21 24.83 8.68
N GLN A 103 -1.49 23.96 7.99
CA GLN A 103 -1.94 22.59 7.71
C GLN A 103 -2.07 21.79 9.00
N ILE A 104 -1.09 21.89 9.92
CA ILE A 104 -1.16 21.25 11.24
C ILE A 104 -2.39 21.77 12.01
N TYR A 105 -2.68 23.07 11.92
CA TYR A 105 -3.85 23.65 12.55
C TYR A 105 -5.17 23.12 11.95
N GLU A 106 -5.26 23.00 10.62
CA GLU A 106 -6.45 22.41 9.97
C GLU A 106 -6.61 20.91 10.32
N ILE A 107 -5.50 20.16 10.34
CA ILE A 107 -5.51 18.77 10.80
C ILE A 107 -6.04 18.66 12.23
N SER A 108 -5.62 19.56 13.12
CA SER A 108 -6.02 19.52 14.53
C SER A 108 -7.52 19.79 14.78
N LYS A 109 -8.21 20.40 13.84
CA LYS A 109 -9.67 20.64 13.93
C LYS A 109 -10.51 19.41 13.61
N ASN A 110 -9.93 18.40 12.93
CA ASN A 110 -10.65 17.23 12.46
C ASN A 110 -10.07 15.96 13.07
N GLN A 111 -10.86 15.29 13.92
CA GLN A 111 -10.44 14.07 14.60
C GLN A 111 -9.97 12.97 13.61
N LYS A 112 -10.65 12.82 12.46
CA LYS A 112 -10.25 11.85 11.44
C LYS A 112 -8.88 12.20 10.84
N SER A 113 -8.61 13.49 10.65
CA SER A 113 -7.31 13.94 10.12
C SER A 113 -6.17 13.72 11.13
N ILE A 114 -6.46 13.83 12.42
CA ILE A 114 -5.51 13.52 13.50
C ILE A 114 -5.21 12.00 13.49
N LEU A 115 -6.24 11.15 13.39
CA LEU A 115 -6.06 9.71 13.32
C LEU A 115 -5.23 9.32 12.09
N ASN A 116 -5.53 9.87 10.92
CA ASN A 116 -4.74 9.62 9.71
C ASN A 116 -3.26 10.04 9.89
N LEU A 117 -3.00 11.14 10.62
CA LEU A 117 -1.64 11.57 10.91
C LEU A 117 -0.93 10.56 11.83
N VAL A 118 -1.61 10.08 12.86
CA VAL A 118 -1.08 9.03 13.76
C VAL A 118 -0.80 7.74 12.99
N ASP A 119 -1.71 7.33 12.11
CA ASP A 119 -1.54 6.17 11.24
C ASP A 119 -0.33 6.31 10.30
N THR A 120 -0.06 7.53 9.81
CA THR A 120 1.13 7.81 9.00
C THR A 120 2.43 7.58 9.80
N PHE A 121 2.48 7.99 11.06
CA PHE A 121 3.65 7.74 11.91
C PHE A 121 3.86 6.26 12.26
N ASN A 122 2.78 5.49 12.30
CA ASN A 122 2.81 4.04 12.59
C ASN A 122 2.69 3.19 11.31
N SER A 123 2.92 3.77 10.13
CA SER A 123 2.67 3.12 8.84
C SER A 123 3.40 1.78 8.68
N VAL A 124 4.62 1.65 9.20
CA VAL A 124 5.39 0.40 9.12
C VAL A 124 4.74 -0.70 9.96
N GLU A 125 4.33 -0.40 11.19
CA GLU A 125 3.67 -1.36 12.08
C GLU A 125 2.29 -1.75 11.54
N ILE A 126 1.55 -0.78 10.95
CA ILE A 126 0.25 -1.03 10.32
C ILE A 126 0.42 -1.92 9.08
N GLU A 127 1.46 -1.72 8.28
CA GLU A 127 1.77 -2.55 7.11
C GLU A 127 2.10 -3.99 7.53
N GLU A 128 2.93 -4.18 8.55
CA GLU A 128 3.25 -5.50 9.10
C GLU A 128 2.01 -6.24 9.60
N ILE A 129 1.13 -5.55 10.36
CA ILE A 129 -0.13 -6.13 10.84
C ILE A 129 -1.07 -6.50 9.68
N ASN A 130 -1.14 -5.68 8.64
CA ASN A 130 -1.96 -5.97 7.47
C ASN A 130 -1.43 -7.18 6.70
N ASP A 131 -0.12 -7.34 6.56
CA ASP A 131 0.50 -8.48 5.91
C ASP A 131 0.22 -9.79 6.68
N GLU A 132 0.32 -9.76 8.01
CA GLU A 132 -0.07 -10.89 8.86
C GLU A 132 -1.55 -11.24 8.70
N LEU A 133 -2.42 -10.23 8.65
CA LEU A 133 -3.85 -10.40 8.50
C LEU A 133 -4.23 -11.03 7.14
N GLU A 134 -3.57 -10.62 6.06
CA GLU A 134 -3.73 -11.27 4.74
C GLU A 134 -3.21 -12.71 4.74
N GLY A 135 -2.13 -12.99 5.46
CA GLY A 135 -1.63 -14.34 5.71
C GLY A 135 -2.69 -15.22 6.38
N TYR A 136 -3.29 -14.77 7.48
CA TYR A 136 -4.35 -15.51 8.18
C TYR A 136 -5.61 -15.70 7.32
N LYS A 137 -6.01 -14.69 6.55
CA LYS A 137 -7.15 -14.84 5.60
C LYS A 137 -6.90 -15.94 4.58
N SER A 138 -5.68 -16.00 4.03
CA SER A 138 -5.29 -17.03 3.07
C SER A 138 -5.32 -18.43 3.69
N GLU A 139 -4.87 -18.57 4.93
CA GLU A 139 -4.88 -19.83 5.67
C GLU A 139 -6.31 -20.29 5.97
N ILE A 140 -7.19 -19.40 6.41
CA ILE A 140 -8.62 -19.67 6.64
C ILE A 140 -9.29 -20.15 5.35
N LEU A 141 -9.02 -19.52 4.21
CA LEU A 141 -9.57 -19.94 2.92
C LEU A 141 -9.11 -21.36 2.55
N LYS A 142 -7.84 -21.68 2.77
CA LYS A 142 -7.29 -23.02 2.53
C LYS A 142 -7.97 -24.07 3.41
N ILE A 143 -8.09 -23.80 4.71
CA ILE A 143 -8.77 -24.70 5.65
C ILE A 143 -10.24 -24.93 5.25
N ASN A 144 -10.95 -23.91 4.79
CA ASN A 144 -12.32 -24.04 4.33
C ASN A 144 -12.43 -24.92 3.07
N LEU A 145 -11.53 -24.78 2.11
CA LEU A 145 -11.46 -25.64 0.92
C LEU A 145 -11.17 -27.10 1.28
N ASP A 146 -10.23 -27.32 2.20
CA ASP A 146 -9.91 -28.68 2.69
C ASP A 146 -11.11 -29.31 3.41
N ASN A 147 -11.79 -28.57 4.25
CA ASN A 147 -13.02 -29.00 4.92
C ASN A 147 -14.12 -29.37 3.94
N ASP A 148 -14.33 -28.61 2.89
CA ASP A 148 -15.33 -28.93 1.86
C ASP A 148 -14.96 -30.18 1.06
N GLY A 149 -13.67 -30.37 0.80
CA GLY A 149 -13.12 -31.62 0.23
C GLY A 149 -13.40 -32.84 1.12
N LEU A 150 -13.13 -32.70 2.43
CA LEU A 150 -13.41 -33.75 3.42
C LEU A 150 -14.91 -34.08 3.53
N LYS A 151 -15.78 -33.08 3.56
CA LYS A 151 -17.24 -33.28 3.59
C LYS A 151 -17.72 -34.06 2.37
N LYS A 152 -17.21 -33.75 1.16
CA LYS A 152 -17.52 -34.49 -0.06
C LYS A 152 -17.07 -35.95 0.04
N SER A 153 -15.84 -36.19 0.53
CA SER A 153 -15.29 -37.53 0.69
C SER A 153 -16.09 -38.37 1.70
N VAL A 154 -16.49 -37.76 2.84
CA VAL A 154 -17.38 -38.42 3.82
C VAL A 154 -18.74 -38.78 3.23
N SER A 155 -19.34 -37.88 2.45
CA SER A 155 -20.60 -38.14 1.77
C SER A 155 -20.50 -39.29 0.77
N GLN A 156 -19.44 -39.35 0.00
CA GLN A 156 -19.17 -40.46 -0.95
C GLN A 156 -18.94 -41.77 -0.22
N LYS A 157 -18.18 -41.79 0.87
CA LYS A 157 -18.00 -42.96 1.72
C LYS A 157 -19.36 -43.53 2.18
N ARG A 158 -20.27 -42.68 2.68
CA ARG A 158 -21.59 -43.09 3.13
C ARG A 158 -22.42 -43.72 2.02
N VAL A 159 -22.37 -43.17 0.80
CA VAL A 159 -23.05 -43.74 -0.37
C VAL A 159 -22.52 -45.13 -0.71
N ILE A 160 -21.22 -45.31 -0.64
CA ILE A 160 -20.52 -46.63 -0.92
C ILE A 160 -20.93 -47.62 0.17
N GLU A 161 -20.93 -47.25 1.44
CA GLU A 161 -21.37 -48.08 2.56
C GLU A 161 -22.81 -48.59 2.39
N LEU A 162 -23.74 -47.72 2.01
CA LEU A 162 -25.11 -48.09 1.70
C LEU A 162 -25.21 -49.07 0.52
N LYS A 163 -24.42 -48.88 -0.53
CA LYS A 163 -24.36 -49.82 -1.67
C LYS A 163 -23.82 -51.20 -1.27
N ILE A 164 -22.79 -51.24 -0.43
CA ILE A 164 -22.25 -52.50 0.09
C ILE A 164 -23.30 -53.24 0.90
N GLU A 165 -24.04 -52.53 1.76
CA GLU A 165 -25.11 -53.13 2.56
C GLU A 165 -26.25 -53.69 1.69
N ASP A 166 -26.67 -53.01 0.66
CA ASP A 166 -27.67 -53.47 -0.30
C ASP A 166 -27.20 -54.72 -1.05
N LEU A 167 -25.93 -54.73 -1.52
CA LEU A 167 -25.34 -55.89 -2.19
C LEU A 167 -25.27 -57.12 -1.26
N ARG A 168 -24.87 -56.94 -0.01
CA ARG A 168 -24.87 -58.04 0.98
C ARG A 168 -26.27 -58.61 1.23
N ARG A 169 -27.30 -57.74 1.31
CA ARG A 169 -28.70 -58.20 1.42
C ARG A 169 -29.17 -58.98 0.20
N LYS A 170 -28.78 -58.56 -0.99
CA LYS A 170 -29.06 -59.30 -2.24
C LYS A 170 -28.35 -60.65 -2.29
N GLU A 171 -27.09 -60.69 -1.94
CA GLU A 171 -26.29 -61.94 -1.85
C GLU A 171 -26.96 -62.93 -0.87
N SER A 172 -27.31 -62.49 0.33
CA SER A 172 -27.96 -63.35 1.34
C SER A 172 -29.30 -63.90 0.83
N LYS A 173 -30.10 -63.07 0.11
CA LYS A 173 -31.35 -63.55 -0.50
C LYS A 173 -31.13 -64.60 -1.58
N LEU A 174 -30.11 -64.44 -2.41
CA LEU A 174 -29.75 -65.40 -3.47
C LEU A 174 -29.26 -66.75 -2.88
N THR A 175 -28.39 -66.68 -1.88
CA THR A 175 -27.84 -67.83 -1.19
C THR A 175 -28.98 -68.65 -0.51
N ASN A 176 -29.89 -67.99 0.19
CA ASN A 176 -31.02 -68.64 0.84
C ASN A 176 -32.00 -69.26 -0.17
N LYS A 177 -32.18 -68.63 -1.35
CA LYS A 177 -33.05 -69.15 -2.41
C LYS A 177 -32.40 -70.38 -3.09
N SER A 178 -31.10 -70.36 -3.34
CA SER A 178 -30.35 -71.47 -3.92
C SER A 178 -30.31 -72.67 -2.98
N ILE A 179 -30.13 -72.47 -1.68
CA ILE A 179 -30.14 -73.51 -0.67
C ILE A 179 -31.55 -74.17 -0.61
N LYS A 180 -32.64 -73.40 -0.61
CA LYS A 180 -33.99 -73.95 -0.64
C LYS A 180 -34.26 -74.81 -1.86
N GLN A 181 -33.82 -74.40 -3.06
CA GLN A 181 -33.99 -75.19 -4.28
C GLN A 181 -33.23 -76.52 -4.26
N ILE A 182 -32.08 -76.56 -3.56
CA ILE A 182 -31.30 -77.83 -3.44
C ILE A 182 -31.99 -78.79 -2.46
N PHE A 183 -32.70 -78.34 -1.46
CA PHE A 183 -33.39 -79.18 -0.49
C PHE A 183 -34.82 -79.57 -0.90
N GLU A 184 -35.41 -78.95 -1.92
CA GLU A 184 -36.74 -79.22 -2.47
C GLU A 184 -36.69 -80.12 -3.75
N SER A 185 -35.50 -80.45 -4.25
CA SER A 185 -35.24 -81.37 -5.36
C SER A 185 -34.83 -82.73 -4.86
#